data_3cc0ceac4fc6226ad88e774ed4ecaa38
#
_entry.id   3cc0ceac4fc6226ad88e774ed4ecaa38
#
_cell.length_a   1.000
_cell.length_b   1.000
_cell.length_c   1.000
_cell.angle_alpha   90.00
_cell.angle_beta   90.00
_cell.angle_gamma   90.00
#
_symmetry.space_group_name_H-M   'P 1'
#
loop_
_entity.id
_entity.type
_entity.pdbx_description
1 polymer ?
#
loop_
_entity_poly.entity_id
_entity_poly.type
_entity_poly.pdbx_seq_one_letter_code
_entity_poly.pdbx_strand_id
1 'polypeptide(L)'
;MDDERNVEKAAEIVEDILHVWRSEMKNSCLTMDDEQLTLDPIQQTQNSEVVPISDLWEDEYEDIDMVAGDEKCERQMMEEVEVLNEEQRRAYEIVNWHLDETMKGKKPPQLLMMVPGEGGVGKSKVIQTITRKFHFRDVGNWLVKGAYTGIAASLIDGKTLHVLAGIPIKGGRQSGQTLKKLHEYWRERRYLFIDEVSMLSRSFLAKLCWIISTAMESNEDQLFGGLNVVLVGDFHQFPPVLACRSAPLYWPVDSRNDSEDDILGRKICERFTTVIQLHQQI
;
A
#
# COMPACT_ATOMS: atom_id res chain seq x y z
N MET A 1 23.78 -21.46 8.69
CA MET A 1 23.73 -22.39 7.52
C MET A 1 22.33 -22.87 7.17
N ASP A 2 21.43 -23.11 8.13
CA ASP A 2 20.03 -23.50 7.81
C ASP A 2 19.14 -22.30 7.46
N ASP A 3 19.48 -21.12 7.98
CA ASP A 3 18.74 -19.88 7.73
C ASP A 3 18.98 -19.34 6.31
N GLU A 4 20.22 -19.41 5.81
CA GLU A 4 20.56 -18.99 4.45
C GLU A 4 19.89 -19.88 3.38
N ARG A 5 19.82 -21.19 3.61
CA ARG A 5 19.13 -22.13 2.71
C ARG A 5 17.62 -21.92 2.68
N ASN A 6 17.02 -21.46 3.77
CA ASN A 6 15.60 -21.15 3.81
C ASN A 6 15.29 -19.83 3.08
N VAL A 7 16.21 -18.86 3.12
CA VAL A 7 16.10 -17.60 2.38
C VAL A 7 16.26 -17.83 0.88
N GLU A 8 17.24 -18.65 0.46
CA GLU A 8 17.42 -19.02 -0.95
C GLU A 8 16.22 -19.80 -1.51
N LYS A 9 15.70 -20.78 -0.79
CA LYS A 9 14.48 -21.49 -1.20
C LYS A 9 13.25 -20.60 -1.26
N ALA A 10 13.13 -19.61 -0.35
CA ALA A 10 12.03 -18.67 -0.40
C ALA A 10 12.16 -17.72 -1.60
N ALA A 11 13.37 -17.31 -1.97
CA ALA A 11 13.63 -16.52 -3.17
C ALA A 11 13.31 -17.31 -4.46
N GLU A 12 13.73 -18.56 -4.55
CA GLU A 12 13.44 -19.44 -5.68
C GLU A 12 11.94 -19.66 -5.88
N ILE A 13 11.19 -19.88 -4.80
CA ILE A 13 9.73 -20.01 -4.84
C ILE A 13 9.06 -18.71 -5.31
N VAL A 14 9.59 -17.54 -4.94
CA VAL A 14 9.07 -16.23 -5.39
C VAL A 14 9.36 -16.02 -6.87
N GLU A 15 10.56 -16.38 -7.35
CA GLU A 15 10.91 -16.30 -8.78
C GLU A 15 10.00 -17.19 -9.63
N ASP A 16 9.77 -18.44 -9.22
CA ASP A 16 8.88 -19.36 -9.93
C ASP A 16 7.44 -18.82 -9.98
N ILE A 17 6.94 -18.27 -8.88
CA ILE A 17 5.59 -17.70 -8.80
C ILE A 17 5.47 -16.46 -9.70
N LEU A 18 6.45 -15.57 -9.68
CA LEU A 18 6.45 -14.36 -10.49
C LEU A 18 6.62 -14.69 -11.99
N HIS A 19 7.39 -15.73 -12.32
CA HIS A 19 7.58 -16.18 -13.70
C HIS A 19 6.29 -16.79 -14.29
N VAL A 20 5.66 -17.69 -13.57
CA VAL A 20 4.37 -18.30 -13.96
C VAL A 20 3.31 -17.20 -14.10
N TRP A 21 3.23 -16.30 -13.15
CA TRP A 21 2.29 -15.19 -13.13
C TRP A 21 2.50 -14.20 -14.30
N ARG A 22 3.75 -13.85 -14.64
CA ARG A 22 4.05 -13.02 -15.83
C ARG A 22 3.65 -13.70 -17.13
N SER A 23 3.81 -15.01 -17.22
CA SER A 23 3.41 -15.81 -18.38
C SER A 23 1.90 -15.87 -18.53
N GLU A 24 1.17 -16.09 -17.44
CA GLU A 24 -0.28 -16.24 -17.44
C GLU A 24 -1.00 -14.89 -17.56
N MET A 25 -0.51 -13.83 -16.91
CA MET A 25 -1.07 -12.49 -17.07
C MET A 25 -0.86 -11.91 -18.47
N LYS A 26 0.25 -12.24 -19.14
CA LYS A 26 0.38 -11.93 -20.59
C LYS A 26 -0.71 -12.60 -21.40
N ASN A 27 -1.11 -13.82 -21.04
CA ASN A 27 -2.17 -14.56 -21.71
C ASN A 27 -3.57 -14.09 -21.28
N SER A 28 -3.79 -13.79 -20.00
CA SER A 28 -5.07 -13.28 -19.47
C SER A 28 -5.40 -11.86 -19.94
N CYS A 29 -4.40 -11.01 -20.18
CA CYS A 29 -4.63 -9.72 -20.83
C CYS A 29 -5.22 -9.86 -22.26
N LEU A 30 -5.10 -11.03 -22.85
CA LEU A 30 -5.65 -11.34 -24.18
C LEU A 30 -7.04 -12.00 -24.16
N THR A 31 -7.51 -12.51 -23.01
CA THR A 31 -8.70 -13.38 -22.91
C THR A 31 -9.71 -13.05 -21.80
N MET A 32 -9.60 -11.92 -21.12
CA MET A 32 -10.66 -11.52 -20.18
C MET A 32 -11.86 -10.96 -20.96
N ASP A 33 -12.75 -11.85 -21.34
CA ASP A 33 -14.11 -11.53 -21.75
C ASP A 33 -14.89 -10.94 -20.55
N ASP A 34 -15.75 -9.97 -20.90
CA ASP A 34 -16.63 -9.21 -20.02
C ASP A 34 -17.51 -10.09 -19.12
N GLU A 35 -17.06 -10.48 -17.93
CA GLU A 35 -17.97 -10.80 -16.85
C GLU A 35 -18.12 -9.61 -15.90
N GLN A 36 -19.22 -8.97 -16.07
CA GLN A 36 -19.85 -7.87 -15.37
C GLN A 36 -19.44 -7.75 -13.89
N LEU A 37 -18.56 -6.80 -13.58
CA LEU A 37 -18.53 -6.12 -12.30
C LEU A 37 -19.69 -5.11 -12.27
N THR A 38 -20.89 -5.60 -12.05
CA THR A 38 -22.01 -4.74 -11.67
C THR A 38 -21.84 -4.38 -10.20
N LEU A 39 -21.25 -3.22 -9.95
CA LEU A 39 -21.38 -2.53 -8.68
C LEU A 39 -22.84 -2.10 -8.56
N ASP A 40 -23.56 -2.60 -7.55
CA ASP A 40 -24.83 -2.03 -7.17
C ASP A 40 -24.69 -0.53 -6.92
N PRO A 41 -25.63 0.30 -7.36
CA PRO A 41 -25.50 1.74 -7.27
C PRO A 41 -25.62 2.17 -5.80
N ILE A 42 -24.49 2.48 -5.18
CA ILE A 42 -24.47 3.35 -4.01
C ILE A 42 -25.13 4.64 -4.45
N GLN A 43 -26.21 5.00 -3.77
CA GLN A 43 -27.06 6.15 -4.07
C GLN A 43 -26.22 7.35 -4.47
N GLN A 44 -26.39 7.77 -5.71
CA GLN A 44 -25.83 8.98 -6.27
C GLN A 44 -26.37 10.18 -5.45
N THR A 45 -25.50 10.77 -4.65
CA THR A 45 -25.67 12.18 -4.33
C THR A 45 -25.40 12.95 -5.63
N GLN A 46 -26.45 13.53 -6.16
CA GLN A 46 -26.43 14.36 -7.36
C GLN A 46 -25.49 15.56 -7.10
N ASN A 47 -24.68 15.89 -8.11
CA ASN A 47 -23.75 17.01 -8.21
C ASN A 47 -22.38 16.85 -7.56
N SER A 48 -21.57 15.93 -8.09
CA SER A 48 -20.12 16.11 -8.12
C SER A 48 -19.68 16.07 -9.59
N GLU A 49 -19.05 17.13 -10.06
CA GLU A 49 -18.34 17.13 -11.33
C GLU A 49 -17.40 15.93 -11.35
N VAL A 50 -17.50 15.12 -12.41
CA VAL A 50 -16.63 13.96 -12.60
C VAL A 50 -15.25 14.50 -12.94
N VAL A 51 -14.42 14.67 -11.92
CA VAL A 51 -13.01 15.05 -12.09
C VAL A 51 -12.34 13.95 -12.95
N PRO A 52 -11.69 14.28 -14.07
CA PRO A 52 -10.96 13.31 -14.87
C PRO A 52 -9.93 12.59 -14.01
N ILE A 53 -9.79 11.25 -14.17
CA ILE A 53 -8.79 10.46 -13.43
C ILE A 53 -7.38 11.05 -13.58
N SER A 54 -7.10 11.74 -14.69
CA SER A 54 -5.85 12.44 -14.96
C SER A 54 -5.49 13.50 -13.91
N ASP A 55 -6.49 14.18 -13.38
CA ASP A 55 -6.31 15.32 -12.49
C ASP A 55 -6.23 14.88 -11.02
N LEU A 56 -6.57 13.61 -10.76
CA LEU A 56 -6.48 12.99 -9.43
C LEU A 56 -5.04 12.60 -9.02
N TRP A 57 -4.08 12.67 -9.95
CA TRP A 57 -2.67 12.37 -9.67
C TRP A 57 -1.81 13.64 -9.47
N GLU A 58 -2.40 14.83 -9.64
CA GLU A 58 -1.75 16.05 -9.19
C GLU A 58 -1.78 16.05 -7.66
N ASP A 59 -0.61 15.91 -7.05
CA ASP A 59 -0.47 16.03 -5.61
C ASP A 59 -0.52 17.54 -5.30
N GLU A 60 -1.68 18.05 -4.89
CA GLU A 60 -1.75 19.29 -4.11
C GLU A 60 -1.12 19.00 -2.74
N TYR A 61 0.20 19.12 -2.66
CA TYR A 61 0.86 19.21 -1.37
C TYR A 61 0.46 20.58 -0.78
N GLU A 62 -0.40 20.61 0.23
CA GLU A 62 -0.43 21.76 1.10
C GLU A 62 0.99 21.95 1.62
N ASP A 63 1.60 23.09 1.27
CA ASP A 63 2.89 23.50 1.80
C ASP A 63 2.74 23.58 3.33
N ILE A 64 3.06 22.47 3.99
CA ILE A 64 3.31 22.50 5.42
C ILE A 64 4.59 23.33 5.50
N ASP A 65 4.48 24.57 6.00
CA ASP A 65 5.60 25.52 6.23
C ASP A 65 6.62 24.93 7.23
N MET A 66 7.19 23.79 6.89
CA MET A 66 8.23 23.10 7.67
C MET A 66 9.57 23.27 6.96
N VAL A 67 10.27 24.34 7.29
CA VAL A 67 11.63 24.59 6.79
C VAL A 67 12.56 23.58 7.47
N ALA A 68 13.15 22.67 6.69
CA ALA A 68 14.17 21.75 7.16
C ALA A 68 15.33 22.52 7.80
N GLY A 69 15.67 22.21 9.06
CA GLY A 69 16.75 22.85 9.80
C GLY A 69 16.32 23.97 10.77
N ASP A 70 15.03 24.23 10.96
CA ASP A 70 14.56 25.10 12.02
C ASP A 70 14.55 24.35 13.37
N GLU A 71 15.30 24.82 14.37
CA GLU A 71 15.36 24.24 15.72
C GLU A 71 13.96 24.12 16.38
N LYS A 72 13.01 24.96 15.98
CA LYS A 72 11.63 24.89 16.45
C LYS A 72 10.92 23.68 15.86
N CYS A 73 11.15 23.40 14.59
CA CYS A 73 10.58 22.25 13.88
C CYS A 73 11.15 20.93 14.42
N GLU A 74 12.47 20.89 14.70
CA GLU A 74 13.10 19.72 15.34
C GLU A 74 12.51 19.42 16.72
N ARG A 75 12.35 20.44 17.56
CA ARG A 75 11.73 20.29 18.89
C ARG A 75 10.30 19.79 18.78
N GLN A 76 9.49 20.36 17.90
CA GLN A 76 8.12 19.93 17.70
C GLN A 76 8.06 18.46 17.24
N MET A 77 8.94 18.05 16.34
CA MET A 77 9.02 16.65 15.89
C MET A 77 9.43 15.70 17.02
N MET A 78 10.35 16.10 17.90
CA MET A 78 10.73 15.31 19.07
C MET A 78 9.58 15.18 20.08
N GLU A 79 8.87 16.26 20.38
CA GLU A 79 7.68 16.25 21.24
C GLU A 79 6.59 15.30 20.72
N GLU A 80 6.36 15.28 19.41
CA GLU A 80 5.39 14.37 18.79
C GLU A 80 5.78 12.90 18.91
N VAL A 81 7.06 12.60 18.80
CA VAL A 81 7.58 11.22 18.98
C VAL A 81 7.54 10.82 20.46
N GLU A 82 7.75 11.76 21.38
CA GLU A 82 7.66 11.50 22.82
C GLU A 82 6.24 11.13 23.28
N VAL A 83 5.22 11.68 22.63
CA VAL A 83 3.81 11.38 22.92
C VAL A 83 3.38 9.99 22.44
N LEU A 84 4.15 9.35 21.54
CA LEU A 84 3.87 7.98 21.12
C LEU A 84 4.08 6.99 22.27
N ASN A 85 3.15 6.04 22.42
CA ASN A 85 3.37 4.90 23.32
C ASN A 85 4.47 3.98 22.76
N GLU A 86 4.90 2.98 23.53
CA GLU A 86 6.01 2.13 23.18
C GLU A 86 5.80 1.38 21.85
N GLU A 87 4.61 0.83 21.62
CA GLU A 87 4.27 0.09 20.40
C GLU A 87 4.25 1.02 19.17
N GLN A 88 3.60 2.18 19.30
CA GLN A 88 3.56 3.20 18.25
C GLN A 88 4.95 3.73 17.92
N ARG A 89 5.76 4.00 18.95
CA ARG A 89 7.15 4.45 18.79
C ARG A 89 7.98 3.42 18.07
N ARG A 90 7.84 2.14 18.39
CA ARG A 90 8.55 1.06 17.70
C ARG A 90 8.20 1.01 16.22
N ALA A 91 6.92 1.15 15.87
CA ALA A 91 6.48 1.22 14.47
C ALA A 91 7.14 2.41 13.75
N TYR A 92 7.11 3.59 14.37
CA TYR A 92 7.76 4.79 13.87
C TYR A 92 9.28 4.61 13.69
N GLU A 93 9.97 4.06 14.68
CA GLU A 93 11.44 3.89 14.68
C GLU A 93 11.91 2.97 13.56
N ILE A 94 11.19 1.89 13.25
CA ILE A 94 11.51 0.98 12.14
C ILE A 94 11.47 1.75 10.82
N VAL A 95 10.40 2.50 10.56
CA VAL A 95 10.26 3.26 9.32
C VAL A 95 11.29 4.38 9.25
N ASN A 96 11.53 5.09 10.36
CA ASN A 96 12.52 6.16 10.43
C ASN A 96 13.95 5.63 10.19
N TRP A 97 14.32 4.52 10.81
CA TRP A 97 15.60 3.88 10.55
C TRP A 97 15.78 3.51 9.08
N HIS A 98 14.75 2.88 8.49
CA HIS A 98 14.76 2.49 7.09
C HIS A 98 14.89 3.70 6.16
N LEU A 99 14.19 4.79 6.47
CA LEU A 99 14.28 6.06 5.75
C LEU A 99 15.70 6.63 5.85
N ASP A 100 16.26 6.70 7.05
CA ASP A 100 17.62 7.24 7.29
C ASP A 100 18.68 6.45 6.52
N GLU A 101 18.60 5.12 6.49
CA GLU A 101 19.53 4.29 5.73
C GLU A 101 19.37 4.50 4.21
N THR A 102 18.14 4.65 3.74
CA THR A 102 17.84 4.96 2.33
C THR A 102 18.40 6.33 1.93
N MET A 103 18.22 7.35 2.78
CA MET A 103 18.75 8.72 2.54
C MET A 103 20.29 8.77 2.54
N LYS A 104 20.93 7.91 3.31
CA LYS A 104 22.40 7.74 3.28
C LYS A 104 22.92 7.03 2.01
N GLY A 105 22.03 6.73 1.06
CA GLY A 105 22.38 6.02 -0.18
C GLY A 105 22.61 4.51 0.01
N LYS A 106 22.31 3.96 1.18
CA LYS A 106 22.32 2.53 1.40
C LYS A 106 21.06 1.90 0.78
N LYS A 107 21.14 0.60 0.52
CA LYS A 107 20.01 -0.19 0.02
C LYS A 107 19.54 -1.17 1.12
N PRO A 108 18.80 -0.69 2.13
CA PRO A 108 18.24 -1.61 3.11
C PRO A 108 17.27 -2.59 2.41
N PRO A 109 17.07 -3.79 2.98
CA PRO A 109 16.06 -4.73 2.45
C PRO A 109 14.69 -4.07 2.35
N GLN A 110 13.90 -4.45 1.33
CA GLN A 110 12.54 -3.93 1.16
C GLN A 110 11.73 -4.06 2.46
N LEU A 111 11.13 -2.97 2.92
CA LEU A 111 10.28 -2.96 4.09
C LEU A 111 8.85 -3.38 3.71
N LEU A 112 8.46 -4.59 4.10
CA LEU A 112 7.09 -5.07 4.06
C LEU A 112 6.62 -5.22 5.51
N MET A 113 5.85 -4.24 5.99
CA MET A 113 5.48 -4.11 7.40
C MET A 113 3.97 -4.10 7.59
N MET A 114 3.51 -4.64 8.69
CA MET A 114 2.10 -4.62 9.09
C MET A 114 1.97 -4.02 10.49
N VAL A 115 1.01 -3.10 10.64
CA VAL A 115 0.68 -2.42 11.90
C VAL A 115 -0.81 -2.67 12.22
N PRO A 116 -1.16 -3.89 12.68
CA PRO A 116 -2.51 -4.19 13.09
C PRO A 116 -2.81 -3.58 14.48
N GLY A 117 -4.09 -3.24 14.70
CA GLY A 117 -4.55 -2.77 16.01
C GLY A 117 -6.04 -2.41 15.96
N GLU A 118 -6.70 -2.53 17.09
CA GLU A 118 -8.13 -2.21 17.23
C GLU A 118 -8.42 -0.71 17.04
N GLY A 119 -9.71 -0.35 17.00
CA GLY A 119 -10.14 1.04 16.99
C GLY A 119 -9.63 1.77 18.26
N GLY A 120 -9.15 3.02 18.13
CA GLY A 120 -8.72 3.83 19.29
C GLY A 120 -7.27 3.60 19.75
N VAL A 121 -6.50 2.68 19.17
CA VAL A 121 -5.08 2.46 19.54
C VAL A 121 -4.09 3.42 18.85
N GLY A 122 -4.61 4.42 18.12
CA GLY A 122 -3.78 5.48 17.54
C GLY A 122 -3.03 5.12 16.27
N LYS A 123 -3.53 4.22 15.43
CA LYS A 123 -2.96 3.90 14.10
C LYS A 123 -2.73 5.15 13.26
N SER A 124 -3.74 6.01 13.16
CA SER A 124 -3.65 7.26 12.40
C SER A 124 -2.60 8.23 12.97
N LYS A 125 -2.38 8.21 14.29
CA LYS A 125 -1.31 8.99 14.94
C LYS A 125 0.07 8.55 14.44
N VAL A 126 0.30 7.24 14.33
CA VAL A 126 1.55 6.69 13.80
C VAL A 126 1.76 7.15 12.35
N ILE A 127 0.72 7.03 11.48
CA ILE A 127 0.80 7.48 10.09
C ILE A 127 1.12 8.97 10.02
N GLN A 128 0.44 9.80 10.80
CA GLN A 128 0.66 11.26 10.83
C GLN A 128 2.07 11.61 11.28
N THR A 129 2.57 11.01 12.37
CA THR A 129 3.92 11.27 12.87
C THR A 129 4.99 10.86 11.85
N ILE A 130 4.80 9.72 11.16
CA ILE A 130 5.70 9.29 10.09
C ILE A 130 5.61 10.26 8.91
N THR A 131 4.41 10.67 8.48
CA THR A 131 4.21 11.64 7.39
C THR A 131 4.98 12.92 7.65
N ARG A 132 4.84 13.51 8.85
CA ARG A 132 5.58 14.71 9.25
C ARG A 132 7.09 14.50 9.23
N LYS A 133 7.57 13.29 9.59
CA LYS A 133 9.00 12.97 9.49
C LYS A 133 9.51 13.01 8.05
N PHE A 134 8.73 12.51 7.09
CA PHE A 134 9.09 12.58 5.67
C PHE A 134 9.13 14.04 5.18
N HIS A 135 8.17 14.87 5.57
CA HIS A 135 8.20 16.32 5.25
C HIS A 135 9.37 17.02 5.91
N PHE A 136 9.62 16.77 7.20
CA PHE A 136 10.76 17.32 7.91
C PHE A 136 12.12 16.98 7.25
N ARG A 137 12.20 15.82 6.59
CA ARG A 137 13.39 15.39 5.84
C ARG A 137 13.42 15.87 4.39
N ASP A 138 12.46 16.69 3.98
CA ASP A 138 12.30 17.19 2.60
C ASP A 138 12.17 16.04 1.56
N VAL A 139 11.57 14.95 1.96
CA VAL A 139 11.29 13.77 1.11
C VAL A 139 9.82 13.35 1.18
N GLY A 140 8.92 14.30 1.42
CA GLY A 140 7.47 14.07 1.48
C GLY A 140 6.94 13.39 0.21
N ASN A 141 7.49 13.73 -0.95
CA ASN A 141 7.16 13.12 -2.23
C ASN A 141 7.51 11.61 -2.33
N TRP A 142 8.34 11.06 -1.45
CA TRP A 142 8.64 9.63 -1.42
C TRP A 142 7.51 8.79 -0.83
N LEU A 143 6.63 9.41 -0.03
CA LEU A 143 5.56 8.75 0.68
C LEU A 143 4.24 8.89 -0.05
N VAL A 144 3.58 7.77 -0.32
CA VAL A 144 2.19 7.70 -0.79
C VAL A 144 1.34 7.09 0.31
N LYS A 145 0.18 7.70 0.54
CA LYS A 145 -0.83 7.19 1.49
C LYS A 145 -2.07 6.79 0.72
N GLY A 146 -2.60 5.63 1.02
CA GLY A 146 -3.79 5.12 0.38
C GLY A 146 -4.71 4.38 1.34
N ALA A 147 -6.02 4.36 1.01
CA ALA A 147 -6.99 3.54 1.70
C ALA A 147 -8.01 2.99 0.70
N TYR A 148 -8.76 1.98 1.12
CA TYR A 148 -9.75 1.36 0.24
C TYR A 148 -10.93 2.30 -0.06
N THR A 149 -11.40 3.07 0.94
CA THR A 149 -12.51 4.01 0.81
C THR A 149 -12.04 5.47 0.75
N GLY A 150 -12.85 6.34 0.13
CA GLY A 150 -12.56 7.78 0.07
C GLY A 150 -12.53 8.43 1.47
N ILE A 151 -13.43 8.00 2.37
CA ILE A 151 -13.47 8.54 3.75
C ILE A 151 -12.19 8.20 4.49
N ALA A 152 -11.76 6.93 4.45
CA ALA A 152 -10.52 6.53 5.10
C ALA A 152 -9.30 7.21 4.48
N ALA A 153 -9.26 7.36 3.15
CA ALA A 153 -8.19 8.06 2.45
C ALA A 153 -8.09 9.53 2.89
N SER A 154 -9.20 10.23 3.02
CA SER A 154 -9.21 11.64 3.47
C SER A 154 -8.72 11.82 4.91
N LEU A 155 -8.97 10.84 5.80
CA LEU A 155 -8.51 10.89 7.20
C LEU A 155 -6.99 10.83 7.35
N ILE A 156 -6.31 10.23 6.39
CA ILE A 156 -4.85 10.15 6.37
C ILE A 156 -4.22 11.08 5.35
N ASP A 157 -5.00 11.97 4.76
CA ASP A 157 -4.57 12.85 3.69
C ASP A 157 -3.90 12.05 2.56
N GLY A 158 -4.64 11.10 2.04
CA GLY A 158 -4.22 10.12 1.03
C GLY A 158 -5.23 10.01 -0.11
N LYS A 159 -4.98 9.07 -1.02
CA LYS A 159 -5.85 8.77 -2.16
C LYS A 159 -6.47 7.37 -2.03
N THR A 160 -7.58 7.12 -2.71
CA THR A 160 -8.11 5.75 -2.75
C THR A 160 -7.18 4.83 -3.53
N LEU A 161 -7.08 3.56 -3.11
CA LEU A 161 -6.25 2.57 -3.80
C LEU A 161 -6.67 2.38 -5.27
N HIS A 162 -7.94 2.57 -5.59
CA HIS A 162 -8.43 2.52 -6.96
C HIS A 162 -7.81 3.64 -7.83
N VAL A 163 -7.72 4.84 -7.29
CA VAL A 163 -7.04 5.98 -7.95
C VAL A 163 -5.55 5.69 -8.09
N LEU A 164 -4.89 5.27 -7.01
CA LEU A 164 -3.45 4.96 -7.01
C LEU A 164 -3.08 3.85 -7.99
N ALA A 165 -3.97 2.89 -8.21
CA ALA A 165 -3.82 1.83 -9.20
C ALA A 165 -4.31 2.21 -10.59
N GLY A 166 -4.93 3.38 -10.78
CA GLY A 166 -5.52 3.77 -12.06
C GLY A 166 -6.62 2.81 -12.53
N ILE A 167 -7.36 2.21 -11.59
CA ILE A 167 -8.45 1.27 -11.90
C ILE A 167 -9.70 2.08 -12.27
N PRO A 168 -10.24 1.93 -13.49
CA PRO A 168 -11.44 2.64 -13.90
C PRO A 168 -12.64 2.26 -13.03
N ILE A 169 -13.40 3.24 -12.54
CA ILE A 169 -14.61 3.01 -11.70
C ILE A 169 -15.70 2.26 -12.47
N LYS A 170 -15.76 2.43 -13.79
CA LYS A 170 -16.80 1.79 -14.65
C LYS A 170 -16.35 0.47 -15.26
N GLY A 171 -15.24 -0.12 -14.81
CA GLY A 171 -14.65 -1.29 -15.45
C GLY A 171 -13.93 -0.94 -16.76
N GLY A 172 -13.14 -1.85 -17.27
CA GLY A 172 -12.40 -1.68 -18.53
C GLY A 172 -10.89 -1.85 -18.35
N ARG A 173 -10.17 -1.94 -19.47
CA ARG A 173 -8.70 -2.04 -19.50
C ARG A 173 -8.07 -0.67 -19.28
N GLN A 174 -6.95 -0.64 -18.58
CA GLN A 174 -6.13 0.56 -18.50
C GLN A 174 -5.63 0.96 -19.88
N SER A 175 -5.76 2.25 -20.21
CA SER A 175 -5.23 2.76 -21.47
C SER A 175 -3.70 2.88 -21.41
N GLY A 176 -3.03 2.88 -22.56
CA GLY A 176 -1.59 3.12 -22.61
C GLY A 176 -1.18 4.49 -22.04
N GLN A 177 -2.08 5.49 -22.10
CA GLN A 177 -1.86 6.79 -21.47
C GLN A 177 -1.94 6.69 -19.94
N THR A 178 -2.86 5.89 -19.40
CA THR A 178 -2.97 5.62 -17.96
C THR A 178 -1.69 4.97 -17.43
N LEU A 179 -1.13 3.98 -18.15
CA LEU A 179 0.11 3.32 -17.74
C LEU A 179 1.31 4.28 -17.73
N LYS A 180 1.43 5.18 -18.71
CA LYS A 180 2.49 6.21 -18.72
C LYS A 180 2.38 7.14 -17.50
N LYS A 181 1.18 7.62 -17.18
CA LYS A 181 0.95 8.46 -16.01
C LYS A 181 1.24 7.72 -14.70
N LEU A 182 0.85 6.44 -14.60
CA LEU A 182 1.20 5.61 -13.45
C LEU A 182 2.72 5.46 -13.30
N HIS A 183 3.44 5.24 -14.41
CA HIS A 183 4.89 5.16 -14.40
C HIS A 183 5.51 6.48 -13.90
N GLU A 184 5.07 7.62 -14.44
CA GLU A 184 5.53 8.95 -14.00
C GLU A 184 5.24 9.18 -12.52
N TYR A 185 4.05 8.82 -12.05
CA TYR A 185 3.65 8.96 -10.66
C TYR A 185 4.49 8.09 -9.72
N TRP A 186 4.65 6.80 -10.01
CA TRP A 186 5.32 5.86 -9.11
C TRP A 186 6.85 5.94 -9.15
N ARG A 187 7.44 6.44 -10.21
CA ARG A 187 8.91 6.47 -10.43
C ARG A 187 9.69 7.08 -9.28
N GLU A 188 9.16 8.13 -8.64
CA GLU A 188 9.82 8.86 -7.56
C GLU A 188 9.39 8.40 -6.17
N ARG A 189 8.40 7.53 -6.08
CA ARG A 189 7.85 7.04 -4.82
C ARG A 189 8.75 5.93 -4.24
N ARG A 190 8.81 5.88 -2.92
CA ARG A 190 9.63 4.89 -2.18
C ARG A 190 8.83 4.11 -1.14
N TYR A 191 7.74 4.70 -0.64
CA TYR A 191 6.93 4.14 0.43
C TYR A 191 5.45 4.26 0.08
N LEU A 192 4.70 3.21 0.39
CA LEU A 192 3.24 3.17 0.29
C LEU A 192 2.67 2.74 1.64
N PHE A 193 1.86 3.61 2.23
CA PHE A 193 1.08 3.28 3.43
C PHE A 193 -0.35 3.00 3.01
N ILE A 194 -0.87 1.85 3.43
CA ILE A 194 -2.25 1.44 3.15
C ILE A 194 -2.98 1.33 4.47
N ASP A 195 -3.95 2.23 4.69
CA ASP A 195 -4.84 2.18 5.85
C ASP A 195 -6.12 1.39 5.55
N GLU A 196 -6.84 0.99 6.59
CA GLU A 196 -8.06 0.16 6.53
C GLU A 196 -7.84 -1.15 5.76
N VAL A 197 -6.75 -1.83 6.07
CA VAL A 197 -6.33 -3.07 5.39
C VAL A 197 -7.36 -4.20 5.47
N SER A 198 -8.27 -4.17 6.47
CA SER A 198 -9.34 -5.16 6.62
C SER A 198 -10.29 -5.22 5.44
N MET A 199 -10.47 -4.11 4.73
CA MET A 199 -11.34 -4.00 3.55
C MET A 199 -10.68 -4.51 2.27
N LEU A 200 -9.37 -4.82 2.30
CA LEU A 200 -8.66 -5.37 1.16
C LEU A 200 -8.97 -6.86 1.00
N SER A 201 -9.37 -7.23 -0.20
CA SER A 201 -9.41 -8.64 -0.58
C SER A 201 -8.05 -9.14 -1.05
N ARG A 202 -7.84 -10.45 -0.99
CA ARG A 202 -6.60 -11.09 -1.47
C ARG A 202 -6.36 -10.78 -2.95
N SER A 203 -7.36 -10.94 -3.81
CA SER A 203 -7.25 -10.65 -5.24
C SER A 203 -6.96 -9.17 -5.52
N PHE A 204 -7.53 -8.25 -4.72
CA PHE A 204 -7.21 -6.83 -4.87
C PHE A 204 -5.76 -6.52 -4.50
N LEU A 205 -5.23 -7.12 -3.43
CA LEU A 205 -3.82 -6.96 -3.04
C LEU A 205 -2.88 -7.47 -4.14
N ALA A 206 -3.17 -8.63 -4.73
CA ALA A 206 -2.42 -9.18 -5.86
C ALA A 206 -2.44 -8.23 -7.05
N LYS A 207 -3.62 -7.75 -7.43
CA LYS A 207 -3.79 -6.79 -8.52
C LYS A 207 -3.05 -5.47 -8.27
N LEU A 208 -3.13 -4.93 -7.05
CA LEU A 208 -2.42 -3.71 -6.67
C LEU A 208 -0.90 -3.89 -6.77
N CYS A 209 -0.39 -5.00 -6.23
CA CYS A 209 1.02 -5.35 -6.34
C CYS A 209 1.48 -5.40 -7.79
N TRP A 210 0.74 -6.09 -8.66
CA TRP A 210 1.05 -6.19 -10.08
C TRP A 210 1.07 -4.82 -10.79
N ILE A 211 0.04 -3.99 -10.57
CA ILE A 211 -0.06 -2.68 -11.21
C ILE A 211 1.13 -1.81 -10.82
N ILE A 212 1.47 -1.76 -9.53
CA ILE A 212 2.60 -0.97 -9.05
C ILE A 212 3.92 -1.52 -9.60
N SER A 213 4.13 -2.84 -9.57
CA SER A 213 5.34 -3.45 -10.13
C SER A 213 5.50 -3.15 -11.63
N THR A 214 4.39 -3.17 -12.38
CA THR A 214 4.39 -2.81 -13.80
C THR A 214 4.71 -1.32 -14.02
N ALA A 215 4.14 -0.45 -13.19
CA ALA A 215 4.37 0.99 -13.26
C ALA A 215 5.81 1.38 -12.87
N MET A 216 6.42 0.65 -11.93
CA MET A 216 7.81 0.88 -11.50
C MET A 216 8.84 0.43 -12.54
N GLU A 217 8.44 -0.31 -13.58
CA GLU A 217 9.34 -0.91 -14.60
C GLU A 217 10.55 -1.62 -13.94
N SER A 218 10.34 -2.17 -12.76
CA SER A 218 11.39 -2.83 -12.00
C SER A 218 11.80 -4.12 -12.71
N ASN A 219 13.07 -4.27 -12.98
CA ASN A 219 13.65 -5.52 -13.47
C ASN A 219 13.91 -6.52 -12.33
N GLU A 220 13.73 -6.09 -11.09
CA GLU A 220 13.90 -6.92 -9.90
C GLU A 220 12.58 -7.64 -9.60
N ASP A 221 12.67 -8.92 -9.26
CA ASP A 221 11.52 -9.74 -8.87
C ASP A 221 11.04 -9.42 -7.45
N GLN A 222 10.89 -8.12 -7.17
CA GLN A 222 10.45 -7.60 -5.88
C GLN A 222 8.96 -7.26 -5.90
N LEU A 223 8.28 -7.58 -4.82
CA LEU A 223 6.88 -7.20 -4.66
C LEU A 223 6.72 -5.69 -4.75
N PHE A 224 5.62 -5.24 -5.37
CA PHE A 224 5.34 -3.82 -5.59
C PHE A 224 6.49 -3.06 -6.30
N GLY A 225 7.28 -3.77 -7.13
CA GLY A 225 8.41 -3.17 -7.84
C GLY A 225 9.53 -2.66 -6.93
N GLY A 226 9.68 -3.24 -5.73
CA GLY A 226 10.67 -2.82 -4.74
C GLY A 226 10.21 -1.68 -3.82
N LEU A 227 8.97 -1.21 -3.95
CA LEU A 227 8.40 -0.20 -3.08
C LEU A 227 8.25 -0.73 -1.64
N ASN A 228 8.60 0.08 -0.65
CA ASN A 228 8.38 -0.26 0.75
C ASN A 228 6.89 -0.09 1.08
N VAL A 229 6.27 -1.10 1.66
CA VAL A 229 4.82 -1.08 1.90
C VAL A 229 4.52 -1.32 3.37
N VAL A 230 3.68 -0.45 3.95
CA VAL A 230 3.18 -0.58 5.32
C VAL A 230 1.66 -0.73 5.28
N LEU A 231 1.16 -1.86 5.74
CA LEU A 231 -0.26 -2.15 5.89
C LEU A 231 -0.70 -1.79 7.31
N VAL A 232 -1.71 -0.94 7.42
CA VAL A 232 -2.24 -0.46 8.71
C VAL A 232 -3.72 -0.76 8.77
N GLY A 233 -4.24 -1.20 9.90
CA GLY A 233 -5.67 -1.40 10.06
C GLY A 233 -6.05 -2.36 11.18
N ASP A 234 -7.34 -2.65 11.23
CA ASP A 234 -7.95 -3.52 12.24
C ASP A 234 -8.64 -4.69 11.55
N PHE A 235 -8.06 -5.87 11.64
CA PHE A 235 -8.63 -7.07 10.99
C PHE A 235 -9.98 -7.54 11.56
N HIS A 236 -10.42 -6.98 12.70
CA HIS A 236 -11.72 -7.25 13.30
C HIS A 236 -12.81 -6.27 12.84
N GLN A 237 -12.43 -5.21 12.08
CA GLN A 237 -13.38 -4.27 11.48
C GLN A 237 -13.99 -4.84 10.19
N PHE A 238 -14.58 -3.97 9.37
CA PHE A 238 -15.31 -4.37 8.19
C PHE A 238 -14.48 -5.23 7.23
N PRO A 239 -14.93 -6.45 6.91
CA PRO A 239 -14.28 -7.28 5.90
C PRO A 239 -14.45 -6.68 4.50
N PRO A 240 -13.75 -7.21 3.49
CA PRO A 240 -13.93 -6.81 2.10
C PRO A 240 -15.41 -6.87 1.70
N VAL A 241 -15.87 -5.85 0.97
CA VAL A 241 -17.25 -5.80 0.48
C VAL A 241 -17.50 -6.99 -0.46
N LEU A 242 -18.50 -7.81 -0.15
CA LEU A 242 -18.78 -9.13 -0.76
C LEU A 242 -19.20 -9.09 -2.25
N ALA A 243 -19.13 -7.98 -2.94
CA ALA A 243 -19.38 -7.92 -4.38
C ALA A 243 -18.40 -8.80 -5.19
N CYS A 244 -17.26 -9.14 -4.63
CA CYS A 244 -16.29 -10.06 -5.20
C CYS A 244 -16.17 -11.27 -4.29
N ARG A 245 -16.21 -12.46 -4.83
CA ARG A 245 -16.03 -13.75 -4.11
C ARG A 245 -14.67 -13.89 -3.38
N SER A 246 -13.85 -12.85 -3.38
CA SER A 246 -12.50 -12.85 -2.84
C SER A 246 -12.49 -12.67 -1.33
N ALA A 247 -11.74 -13.53 -0.65
CA ALA A 247 -11.65 -13.61 0.79
C ALA A 247 -10.75 -12.51 1.41
N PRO A 248 -10.93 -12.18 2.72
CA PRO A 248 -10.02 -11.34 3.47
C PRO A 248 -8.58 -11.82 3.43
N LEU A 249 -7.62 -10.91 3.62
CA LEU A 249 -6.18 -11.21 3.57
C LEU A 249 -5.75 -12.31 4.54
N TYR A 250 -6.37 -12.35 5.72
CA TYR A 250 -6.00 -13.26 6.81
C TYR A 250 -6.61 -14.66 6.71
N TRP A 251 -7.59 -14.88 5.83
CA TRP A 251 -8.20 -16.21 5.68
C TRP A 251 -7.20 -17.19 5.06
N PRO A 252 -7.23 -18.48 5.49
CA PRO A 252 -6.41 -19.50 4.89
C PRO A 252 -6.81 -19.74 3.43
N VAL A 253 -5.87 -20.25 2.65
CA VAL A 253 -6.12 -20.62 1.24
C VAL A 253 -7.07 -21.81 1.18
N ASP A 254 -8.14 -21.66 0.36
CA ASP A 254 -8.99 -22.78 -0.05
C ASP A 254 -8.74 -23.09 -1.53
N SER A 255 -7.90 -24.09 -1.78
CA SER A 255 -7.50 -24.50 -3.13
C SER A 255 -8.64 -24.96 -4.04
N ARG A 256 -9.86 -25.15 -3.52
CA ARG A 256 -11.04 -25.54 -4.30
C ARG A 256 -11.87 -24.35 -4.78
N ASN A 257 -11.84 -23.26 -4.03
CA ASN A 257 -12.72 -22.13 -4.26
C ASN A 257 -11.96 -20.82 -4.54
N ASP A 258 -10.68 -20.74 -4.19
CA ASP A 258 -9.85 -19.55 -4.39
C ASP A 258 -9.37 -19.45 -5.84
N SER A 259 -9.44 -18.23 -6.39
CA SER A 259 -8.79 -17.90 -7.65
C SER A 259 -7.27 -17.84 -7.49
N GLU A 260 -6.54 -17.86 -8.61
CA GLU A 260 -5.09 -17.69 -8.62
C GLU A 260 -4.67 -16.36 -7.97
N ASP A 261 -5.41 -15.29 -8.23
CA ASP A 261 -5.21 -13.98 -7.60
C ASP A 261 -5.42 -14.03 -6.08
N ASP A 262 -6.38 -14.83 -5.60
CA ASP A 262 -6.60 -15.02 -4.16
C ASP A 262 -5.42 -15.74 -3.51
N ILE A 263 -4.92 -16.78 -4.15
CA ILE A 263 -3.76 -17.55 -3.69
C ILE A 263 -2.52 -16.65 -3.69
N LEU A 264 -2.32 -15.89 -4.76
CA LEU A 264 -1.20 -14.96 -4.88
C LEU A 264 -1.29 -13.85 -3.82
N GLY A 265 -2.46 -13.22 -3.65
CA GLY A 265 -2.65 -12.18 -2.65
C GLY A 265 -2.39 -12.66 -1.23
N ARG A 266 -2.72 -13.93 -0.90
CA ARG A 266 -2.36 -14.55 0.36
C ARG A 266 -0.85 -14.68 0.51
N LYS A 267 -0.15 -15.18 -0.51
CA LYS A 267 1.31 -15.29 -0.51
C LYS A 267 1.99 -13.94 -0.37
N ILE A 268 1.48 -12.89 -1.04
CA ILE A 268 1.96 -11.52 -0.87
C ILE A 268 1.77 -11.05 0.58
N CYS A 269 0.60 -11.30 1.16
CA CYS A 269 0.33 -10.92 2.55
C CYS A 269 1.29 -11.60 3.53
N GLU A 270 1.66 -12.86 3.31
CA GLU A 270 2.61 -13.62 4.12
C GLU A 270 4.05 -13.09 4.07
N ARG A 271 4.38 -12.26 3.07
CA ARG A 271 5.69 -11.59 2.98
C ARG A 271 5.82 -10.40 3.93
N PHE A 272 4.73 -9.92 4.51
CA PHE A 272 4.75 -8.87 5.52
C PHE A 272 5.16 -9.44 6.88
N THR A 273 6.43 -9.77 7.01
CA THR A 273 6.98 -10.46 8.19
C THR A 273 7.34 -9.52 9.35
N THR A 274 7.46 -8.22 9.09
CA THR A 274 7.65 -7.21 10.13
C THR A 274 6.26 -6.80 10.64
N VAL A 275 5.90 -7.24 11.85
CA VAL A 275 4.57 -6.98 12.43
C VAL A 275 4.73 -6.26 13.76
N ILE A 276 4.11 -5.09 13.90
CA ILE A 276 4.01 -4.33 15.15
C ILE A 276 2.54 -4.18 15.51
N GLN A 277 2.09 -4.97 16.44
CA GLN A 277 0.71 -4.94 16.90
C GLN A 277 0.51 -3.84 17.94
N LEU A 278 -0.53 -3.02 17.75
CA LEU A 278 -0.90 -1.96 18.68
C LEU A 278 -2.07 -2.44 19.55
N HIS A 279 -1.89 -2.43 20.88
CA HIS A 279 -2.91 -2.86 21.84
C HIS A 279 -3.35 -1.74 22.76
N GLN A 280 -2.42 -0.83 23.11
CA GLN A 280 -2.70 0.20 24.09
C GLN A 280 -3.66 1.24 23.54
N GLN A 281 -4.83 1.33 24.14
CA GLN A 281 -5.81 2.40 23.82
C GLN A 281 -5.32 3.76 24.32
N ILE A 282 -5.65 4.81 23.60
CA ILE A 282 -5.29 6.20 23.89
C ILE A 282 -6.41 6.87 24.68
#